data_394c2aa2615a2439b1d243d6fe4d5161
#
_entry.id   394c2aa2615a2439b1d243d6fe4d5161
#
_cell.length_a   1.000
_cell.length_b   1.000
_cell.length_c   1.000
_cell.angle_alpha   90.00
_cell.angle_beta   90.00
_cell.angle_gamma   90.00
#
_symmetry.space_group_name_H-M   'P 1'
#
loop_
_entity.id
_entity.type
_entity.pdbx_description
1 polymer ?
#
loop_
_entity_poly.entity_id
_entity_poly.type
_entity_poly.pdbx_seq_one_letter_code
_entity_poly.pdbx_strand_id
1 'polypeptide(L)'
;MFNVGWFYDGEEIVKDKIPFNFKKHPLQRTPPEILGLEYKEVKPKLVISRKKTNIRDKYVVIAPHASSHAKYWMHPKGWQTIIDYLNEKGYKVVMITGEPLGDEWHDSKLGGTLTGVINKTGYNIDLSDRMIDIRDAELFIGVGSGLSWLSWSIGTPTILISGFSYPYTEFKDCERIFTLDYKACTGCFNRKWLDPGDWEWCPDHKDTPRHFECTKTIKPDQVLLAVNKLLNIY
;
A
#
# COMPACT_ATOMS: atom_id res chain seq x y z
N MET A 1 26.13 -15.55 10.35
CA MET A 1 24.67 -15.25 10.35
C MET A 1 24.49 -13.91 9.66
N PHE A 2 23.62 -13.81 8.65
CA PHE A 2 23.33 -12.56 7.97
C PHE A 2 22.10 -11.91 8.61
N ASN A 3 22.20 -10.62 8.96
CA ASN A 3 21.05 -9.82 9.35
C ASN A 3 20.51 -9.13 8.11
N VAL A 4 19.29 -9.46 7.73
CA VAL A 4 18.60 -8.87 6.57
C VAL A 4 17.58 -7.85 7.08
N GLY A 5 17.75 -6.60 6.66
CA GLY A 5 16.84 -5.51 7.05
C GLY A 5 17.52 -4.16 7.08
N TRP A 6 16.83 -3.18 7.61
CA TRP A 6 17.34 -1.84 7.84
C TRP A 6 17.70 -1.70 9.32
N PHE A 7 18.89 -1.23 9.58
CA PHE A 7 19.42 -1.12 10.92
C PHE A 7 19.79 0.33 11.22
N TYR A 8 19.36 0.78 12.38
CA TYR A 8 19.68 2.09 12.93
C TYR A 8 20.36 1.93 14.28
N ASP A 9 21.26 2.87 14.58
CA ASP A 9 21.74 3.16 15.93
C ASP A 9 21.36 4.62 16.20
N GLY A 10 20.34 4.83 17.03
CA GLY A 10 19.67 6.12 17.10
C GLY A 10 19.08 6.53 15.75
N GLU A 11 19.43 7.73 15.27
CA GLU A 11 19.00 8.25 13.94
C GLU A 11 19.99 7.88 12.81
N GLU A 12 21.12 7.27 13.14
CA GLU A 12 22.19 6.91 12.20
C GLU A 12 21.97 5.55 11.57
N ILE A 13 22.36 5.43 10.30
CA ILE A 13 22.38 4.14 9.60
C ILE A 13 23.63 3.37 10.05
N VAL A 14 23.47 2.12 10.46
CA VAL A 14 24.59 1.23 10.79
C VAL A 14 25.28 0.79 9.50
N LYS A 15 26.29 1.55 9.08
CA LYS A 15 26.97 1.44 7.77
C LYS A 15 27.76 0.14 7.58
N ASP A 16 28.25 -0.44 8.66
CA ASP A 16 28.97 -1.71 8.65
C ASP A 16 28.09 -2.93 8.36
N LYS A 17 26.77 -2.77 8.49
CA LYS A 17 25.79 -3.84 8.21
C LYS A 17 25.10 -3.68 6.87
N ILE A 18 25.11 -2.46 6.31
CA ILE A 18 24.46 -2.14 5.03
C ILE A 18 25.43 -1.31 4.19
N PRO A 19 26.02 -1.87 3.14
CA PRO A 19 27.12 -1.24 2.40
C PRO A 19 26.69 -0.06 1.51
N PHE A 20 25.41 0.28 1.44
CA PHE A 20 24.88 1.35 0.61
C PHE A 20 23.74 2.12 1.31
N ASN A 21 23.42 3.29 0.82
CA ASN A 21 22.31 4.08 1.35
C ASN A 21 20.97 3.50 0.87
N PHE A 22 20.39 2.59 1.66
CA PHE A 22 19.13 1.90 1.35
C PHE A 22 17.95 2.86 1.12
N LYS A 23 17.96 4.08 1.69
CA LYS A 23 16.92 5.09 1.46
C LYS A 23 16.86 5.56 -0.01
N LYS A 24 17.92 5.36 -0.78
CA LYS A 24 18.03 5.72 -2.20
C LYS A 24 17.82 4.54 -3.15
N HIS A 25 17.45 3.37 -2.62
CA HIS A 25 17.32 2.14 -3.38
C HIS A 25 15.97 1.45 -3.11
N PRO A 26 15.50 0.56 -3.98
CA PRO A 26 14.33 -0.27 -3.74
C PRO A 26 14.50 -1.13 -2.49
N LEU A 27 13.39 -1.36 -1.76
CA LEU A 27 13.38 -2.22 -0.57
C LEU A 27 13.94 -3.63 -0.85
N GLN A 28 13.68 -4.16 -2.04
CA GLN A 28 14.14 -5.49 -2.45
C GLN A 28 15.65 -5.58 -2.65
N ARG A 29 16.34 -4.46 -2.78
CA ARG A 29 17.79 -4.47 -3.04
C ARG A 29 18.61 -4.87 -1.83
N THR A 30 18.12 -4.58 -0.62
CA THR A 30 18.87 -4.82 0.61
C THR A 30 19.23 -6.30 0.84
N PRO A 31 18.31 -7.28 0.75
CA PRO A 31 18.64 -8.69 0.95
C PRO A 31 19.72 -9.23 0.00
N PRO A 32 19.63 -9.09 -1.32
CA PRO A 32 20.66 -9.60 -2.22
C PRO A 32 22.01 -8.93 -2.03
N GLU A 33 22.07 -7.63 -1.79
CA GLU A 33 23.33 -6.92 -1.55
C GLU A 33 24.05 -7.42 -0.28
N ILE A 34 23.30 -7.66 0.81
CA ILE A 34 23.85 -8.23 2.04
C ILE A 34 24.41 -9.65 1.80
N LEU A 35 23.81 -10.39 0.88
CA LEU A 35 24.23 -11.75 0.52
C LEU A 35 25.32 -11.76 -0.58
N GLY A 36 25.78 -10.60 -1.06
CA GLY A 36 26.75 -10.50 -2.15
C GLY A 36 26.20 -10.89 -3.52
N LEU A 37 24.88 -10.79 -3.70
CA LEU A 37 24.19 -11.12 -4.95
C LEU A 37 23.85 -9.87 -5.74
N GLU A 38 23.83 -9.99 -7.07
CA GLU A 38 23.33 -8.90 -7.94
C GLU A 38 21.84 -8.69 -7.72
N TYR A 39 21.44 -7.42 -7.52
CA TYR A 39 20.02 -7.08 -7.39
C TYR A 39 19.30 -7.16 -8.73
N LYS A 40 18.21 -7.93 -8.72
CA LYS A 40 17.16 -7.90 -9.77
C LYS A 40 15.81 -7.86 -9.09
N GLU A 41 14.90 -7.03 -9.61
CA GLU A 41 13.50 -7.08 -9.16
C GLU A 41 12.87 -8.39 -9.66
N VAL A 42 12.54 -9.26 -8.74
CA VAL A 42 12.01 -10.60 -9.04
C VAL A 42 10.76 -10.85 -8.21
N LYS A 43 9.68 -11.26 -8.87
CA LYS A 43 8.48 -11.74 -8.17
C LYS A 43 8.78 -13.10 -7.52
N PRO A 44 8.46 -13.26 -6.23
CA PRO A 44 8.63 -14.55 -5.58
C PRO A 44 7.71 -15.62 -6.21
N LYS A 45 8.18 -16.87 -6.26
CA LYS A 45 7.35 -18.00 -6.65
C LYS A 45 6.43 -18.37 -5.49
N LEU A 46 5.15 -18.17 -5.67
CA LEU A 46 4.13 -18.46 -4.65
C LEU A 46 3.41 -19.77 -4.99
N VAL A 47 3.13 -20.57 -3.96
CA VAL A 47 2.22 -21.73 -4.06
C VAL A 47 0.87 -21.29 -3.53
N ILE A 48 -0.06 -21.02 -4.45
CA ILE A 48 -1.41 -20.58 -4.10
C ILE A 48 -2.36 -21.77 -4.23
N SER A 49 -3.24 -21.97 -3.27
CA SER A 49 -4.27 -23.01 -3.31
C SER A 49 -5.09 -22.91 -4.60
N ARG A 50 -5.47 -24.08 -5.16
CA ARG A 50 -6.35 -24.16 -6.34
C ARG A 50 -7.83 -23.84 -6.03
N LYS A 51 -8.18 -23.71 -4.76
CA LYS A 51 -9.52 -23.26 -4.37
C LYS A 51 -9.84 -21.93 -5.06
N LYS A 52 -11.11 -21.73 -5.36
CA LYS A 52 -11.63 -20.45 -5.86
C LYS A 52 -12.19 -19.63 -4.72
N THR A 53 -12.19 -18.32 -4.90
CA THR A 53 -12.94 -17.45 -3.99
C THR A 53 -14.43 -17.81 -3.99
N ASN A 54 -15.11 -17.52 -2.89
CA ASN A 54 -16.57 -17.67 -2.80
C ASN A 54 -17.35 -16.50 -3.43
N ILE A 55 -16.65 -15.50 -3.94
CA ILE A 55 -17.25 -14.34 -4.61
C ILE A 55 -17.48 -14.71 -6.08
N ARG A 56 -18.74 -14.63 -6.54
CA ARG A 56 -19.13 -15.04 -7.89
C ARG A 56 -19.08 -13.91 -8.92
N ASP A 57 -19.28 -12.68 -8.45
CA ASP A 57 -19.29 -11.49 -9.27
C ASP A 57 -17.85 -11.03 -9.60
N LYS A 58 -17.69 -10.23 -10.63
CA LYS A 58 -16.44 -9.48 -10.84
C LYS A 58 -16.18 -8.55 -9.66
N TYR A 59 -14.97 -8.51 -9.19
CA TYR A 59 -14.66 -7.70 -8.02
C TYR A 59 -13.26 -7.10 -8.06
N VAL A 60 -13.12 -6.03 -7.29
CA VAL A 60 -11.87 -5.35 -7.02
C VAL A 60 -11.56 -5.50 -5.53
N VAL A 61 -10.32 -5.82 -5.22
CA VAL A 61 -9.83 -5.85 -3.84
C VAL A 61 -9.29 -4.48 -3.45
N ILE A 62 -9.67 -4.00 -2.28
CA ILE A 62 -9.08 -2.80 -1.67
C ILE A 62 -8.38 -3.14 -0.36
N ALA A 63 -7.23 -2.51 -0.10
CA ALA A 63 -6.47 -2.61 1.14
C ALA A 63 -6.05 -1.21 1.62
N PRO A 64 -6.95 -0.49 2.33
CA PRO A 64 -6.72 0.91 2.69
C PRO A 64 -5.78 1.11 3.88
N HIS A 65 -5.54 0.08 4.70
CA HIS A 65 -4.76 0.16 5.93
C HIS A 65 -3.31 -0.32 5.74
N ALA A 66 -2.45 0.11 6.65
CA ALA A 66 -1.05 -0.28 6.74
C ALA A 66 -0.54 -0.11 8.17
N SER A 67 0.69 -0.51 8.45
CA SER A 67 1.33 -0.44 9.77
C SER A 67 1.70 0.97 10.26
N SER A 68 1.21 2.01 9.62
CA SER A 68 1.35 3.41 10.03
C SER A 68 0.36 4.27 9.26
N HIS A 69 -0.26 5.24 9.91
CA HIS A 69 -1.16 6.20 9.30
C HIS A 69 -0.47 7.04 8.21
N ALA A 70 0.83 7.26 8.30
CA ALA A 70 1.61 7.94 7.25
C ALA A 70 1.50 7.28 5.87
N LYS A 71 1.14 6.01 5.81
CA LYS A 71 0.94 5.26 4.56
C LYS A 71 -0.49 5.31 4.04
N TYR A 72 -1.47 5.72 4.87
CA TYR A 72 -2.88 5.74 4.49
C TYR A 72 -3.15 6.81 3.44
N TRP A 73 -4.07 6.54 2.56
CA TRP A 73 -4.61 7.57 1.69
C TRP A 73 -5.69 8.35 2.45
N MET A 74 -5.32 9.52 2.94
CA MET A 74 -6.13 10.32 3.87
C MET A 74 -7.02 11.37 3.20
N HIS A 75 -7.32 11.24 1.91
CA HIS A 75 -8.33 12.09 1.29
C HIS A 75 -9.71 11.78 1.87
N PRO A 76 -10.46 12.77 2.43
CA PRO A 76 -11.66 12.51 3.25
C PRO A 76 -12.77 11.71 2.57
N LYS A 77 -12.81 11.74 1.24
CA LYS A 77 -13.79 11.00 0.42
C LYS A 77 -13.11 10.02 -0.54
N GLY A 78 -11.80 9.83 -0.42
CA GLY A 78 -11.03 9.10 -1.42
C GLY A 78 -11.54 7.69 -1.63
N TRP A 79 -11.47 6.86 -0.61
CA TRP A 79 -11.87 5.47 -0.69
C TRP A 79 -13.35 5.30 -1.00
N GLN A 80 -14.24 6.06 -0.35
CA GLN A 80 -15.68 5.94 -0.59
C GLN A 80 -16.04 6.29 -2.04
N THR A 81 -15.43 7.33 -2.62
CA THR A 81 -15.62 7.68 -4.03
C THR A 81 -15.24 6.53 -4.97
N ILE A 82 -14.12 5.85 -4.70
CA ILE A 82 -13.68 4.70 -5.52
C ILE A 82 -14.65 3.52 -5.37
N ILE A 83 -15.10 3.24 -4.14
CA ILE A 83 -16.04 2.16 -3.85
C ILE A 83 -17.37 2.40 -4.58
N ASP A 84 -17.93 3.59 -4.45
CA ASP A 84 -19.21 3.97 -5.06
C ASP A 84 -19.13 3.84 -6.58
N TYR A 85 -18.05 4.36 -7.18
CA TYR A 85 -17.81 4.26 -8.62
C TYR A 85 -17.72 2.80 -9.10
N LEU A 86 -16.94 1.96 -8.41
CA LEU A 86 -16.79 0.55 -8.79
C LEU A 86 -18.13 -0.20 -8.69
N ASN A 87 -18.90 0.04 -7.62
CA ASN A 87 -20.23 -0.55 -7.45
C ASN A 87 -21.20 -0.09 -8.56
N GLU A 88 -21.16 1.21 -8.95
CA GLU A 88 -21.94 1.73 -10.07
C GLU A 88 -21.56 1.04 -11.40
N LYS A 89 -20.28 0.74 -11.60
CA LYS A 89 -19.80 0.00 -12.78
C LYS A 89 -20.03 -1.51 -12.71
N GLY A 90 -20.73 -2.01 -11.69
CA GLY A 90 -21.10 -3.41 -11.54
C GLY A 90 -20.00 -4.32 -10.94
N TYR A 91 -18.94 -3.75 -10.40
CA TYR A 91 -17.93 -4.50 -9.66
C TYR A 91 -18.30 -4.58 -8.18
N LYS A 92 -18.13 -5.73 -7.56
CA LYS A 92 -18.10 -5.81 -6.09
C LYS A 92 -16.77 -5.30 -5.58
N VAL A 93 -16.78 -4.65 -4.42
CA VAL A 93 -15.56 -4.19 -3.76
C VAL A 93 -15.33 -5.03 -2.52
N VAL A 94 -14.18 -5.68 -2.45
CA VAL A 94 -13.78 -6.56 -1.33
C VAL A 94 -12.70 -5.86 -0.53
N MET A 95 -12.98 -5.55 0.72
CA MET A 95 -12.00 -4.93 1.61
C MET A 95 -11.26 -6.00 2.42
N ILE A 96 -9.94 -6.00 2.29
CA ILE A 96 -9.04 -6.88 3.04
C ILE A 96 -8.02 -6.05 3.80
N THR A 97 -7.92 -6.26 5.09
CA THR A 97 -6.87 -5.66 5.96
C THR A 97 -6.74 -6.47 7.23
N GLY A 98 -5.69 -6.22 8.03
CA GLY A 98 -5.61 -6.74 9.40
C GLY A 98 -6.59 -6.02 10.32
N GLU A 99 -6.64 -4.72 10.20
CA GLU A 99 -7.49 -3.83 11.00
C GLU A 99 -8.97 -4.08 10.64
N PRO A 100 -9.84 -4.34 11.65
CA PRO A 100 -11.25 -4.57 11.40
C PRO A 100 -11.95 -3.34 10.82
N LEU A 101 -12.87 -3.55 9.88
CA LEU A 101 -13.81 -2.51 9.45
C LEU A 101 -14.72 -2.14 10.62
N GLY A 102 -14.88 -0.87 10.91
CA GLY A 102 -15.59 -0.34 12.07
C GLY A 102 -14.67 0.02 13.25
N ASP A 103 -13.35 -0.15 13.10
CA ASP A 103 -12.39 0.40 14.05
C ASP A 103 -12.31 1.93 13.87
N GLU A 104 -12.91 2.65 14.80
CA GLU A 104 -13.07 4.11 14.72
C GLU A 104 -11.73 4.86 14.57
N TRP A 105 -10.67 4.38 15.21
CA TRP A 105 -9.37 5.02 15.15
C TRP A 105 -8.76 4.95 13.75
N HIS A 106 -8.86 3.78 13.09
CA HIS A 106 -8.38 3.59 11.74
C HIS A 106 -9.33 4.20 10.70
N ASP A 107 -10.63 3.97 10.85
CA ASP A 107 -11.66 4.44 9.91
C ASP A 107 -11.72 5.96 9.84
N SER A 108 -11.51 6.67 10.97
CA SER A 108 -11.46 8.15 10.98
C SER A 108 -10.41 8.72 10.02
N LYS A 109 -9.31 7.98 9.79
CA LYS A 109 -8.23 8.39 8.86
C LYS A 109 -8.61 8.16 7.40
N LEU A 110 -9.64 7.37 7.13
CA LEU A 110 -10.18 7.12 5.78
C LEU A 110 -11.35 8.05 5.42
N GLY A 111 -11.75 8.91 6.37
CA GLY A 111 -12.92 9.79 6.24
C GLY A 111 -14.20 9.17 6.80
N GLY A 112 -14.09 8.10 7.57
CA GLY A 112 -15.17 7.34 8.21
C GLY A 112 -15.20 5.89 7.80
N THR A 113 -16.11 5.12 8.40
CA THR A 113 -16.31 3.70 8.08
C THR A 113 -16.81 3.54 6.65
N LEU A 114 -16.08 2.78 5.86
CA LEU A 114 -16.39 2.54 4.46
C LEU A 114 -17.62 1.64 4.30
N THR A 115 -18.48 2.00 3.35
CA THR A 115 -19.73 1.28 3.05
C THR A 115 -19.73 0.73 1.62
N GLY A 116 -20.63 -0.21 1.31
CA GLY A 116 -20.70 -0.80 -0.02
C GLY A 116 -19.58 -1.80 -0.33
N VAL A 117 -18.95 -2.36 0.69
CA VAL A 117 -17.87 -3.34 0.56
C VAL A 117 -18.28 -4.71 1.10
N ILE A 118 -17.73 -5.77 0.52
CA ILE A 118 -17.69 -7.10 1.12
C ILE A 118 -16.55 -7.09 2.14
N ASN A 119 -16.91 -7.17 3.42
CA ASN A 119 -15.95 -7.12 4.50
C ASN A 119 -15.23 -8.47 4.66
N LYS A 120 -13.94 -8.47 4.38
CA LYS A 120 -13.00 -9.57 4.66
C LYS A 120 -11.81 -9.05 5.47
N THR A 121 -12.06 -8.14 6.40
CA THR A 121 -11.05 -7.58 7.31
C THR A 121 -10.91 -8.40 8.59
N GLY A 122 -9.80 -8.23 9.29
CA GLY A 122 -9.53 -8.87 10.58
C GLY A 122 -8.21 -9.62 10.64
N TYR A 123 -7.64 -9.72 11.84
CA TYR A 123 -6.31 -10.32 12.05
C TYR A 123 -6.33 -11.86 11.95
N ASN A 124 -7.49 -12.50 12.13
CA ASN A 124 -7.61 -13.96 12.17
C ASN A 124 -7.87 -14.60 10.78
N ILE A 125 -7.79 -13.83 9.71
CA ILE A 125 -7.98 -14.34 8.35
C ILE A 125 -6.64 -14.88 7.84
N ASP A 126 -6.64 -16.14 7.43
CA ASP A 126 -5.45 -16.80 6.91
C ASP A 126 -4.91 -16.07 5.66
N LEU A 127 -3.59 -15.95 5.57
CA LEU A 127 -2.94 -15.34 4.43
C LEU A 127 -3.24 -16.08 3.12
N SER A 128 -3.44 -17.41 3.19
CA SER A 128 -3.80 -18.24 2.03
C SER A 128 -5.16 -17.86 1.46
N ASP A 129 -6.13 -17.49 2.31
CA ASP A 129 -7.45 -17.04 1.85
C ASP A 129 -7.33 -15.64 1.20
N ARG A 130 -6.52 -14.76 1.76
CA ARG A 130 -6.23 -13.45 1.15
C ARG A 130 -5.53 -13.59 -0.21
N MET A 131 -4.62 -14.56 -0.35
CA MET A 131 -3.97 -14.85 -1.63
C MET A 131 -4.99 -15.28 -2.69
N ILE A 132 -5.98 -16.09 -2.32
CA ILE A 132 -7.07 -16.51 -3.21
C ILE A 132 -7.92 -15.32 -3.63
N ASP A 133 -8.32 -14.48 -2.67
CA ASP A 133 -9.13 -13.29 -2.94
C ASP A 133 -8.41 -12.29 -3.85
N ILE A 134 -7.10 -12.11 -3.66
CA ILE A 134 -6.29 -11.23 -4.51
C ILE A 134 -6.10 -11.83 -5.90
N ARG A 135 -5.78 -13.13 -6.00
CA ARG A 135 -5.56 -13.83 -7.29
C ARG A 135 -6.78 -13.77 -8.20
N ASP A 136 -7.96 -13.96 -7.63
CA ASP A 136 -9.21 -14.05 -8.39
C ASP A 136 -9.86 -12.67 -8.65
N ALA A 137 -9.26 -11.58 -8.14
CA ALA A 137 -9.70 -10.21 -8.36
C ALA A 137 -9.27 -9.67 -9.74
N GLU A 138 -10.11 -8.82 -10.34
CA GLU A 138 -9.77 -8.09 -11.58
C GLU A 138 -8.70 -7.00 -11.34
N LEU A 139 -8.67 -6.44 -10.13
CA LEU A 139 -7.79 -5.33 -9.74
C LEU A 139 -7.58 -5.32 -8.23
N PHE A 140 -6.40 -4.91 -7.82
CA PHE A 140 -6.08 -4.59 -6.43
C PHE A 140 -5.74 -3.10 -6.30
N ILE A 141 -6.33 -2.43 -5.30
CA ILE A 141 -6.04 -1.02 -4.97
C ILE A 141 -5.59 -0.97 -3.51
N GLY A 142 -4.38 -0.49 -3.26
CA GLY A 142 -3.87 -0.43 -1.90
C GLY A 142 -2.85 0.68 -1.68
N VAL A 143 -2.38 0.75 -0.44
CA VAL A 143 -1.32 1.65 0.00
C VAL A 143 0.01 0.89 0.14
N GLY A 144 1.10 1.54 0.45
CA GLY A 144 2.43 0.92 0.63
C GLY A 144 2.47 -0.05 1.81
N SER A 145 1.95 -1.27 1.63
CA SER A 145 1.79 -2.29 2.67
C SER A 145 2.14 -3.70 2.16
N GLY A 146 2.22 -4.67 3.07
CA GLY A 146 2.48 -6.07 2.72
C GLY A 146 1.46 -6.66 1.74
N LEU A 147 0.19 -6.24 1.79
CA LEU A 147 -0.85 -6.71 0.87
C LEU A 147 -0.63 -6.23 -0.57
N SER A 148 -0.08 -5.03 -0.76
CA SER A 148 0.30 -4.55 -2.10
C SER A 148 1.48 -5.34 -2.67
N TRP A 149 2.46 -5.69 -1.84
CA TRP A 149 3.55 -6.58 -2.21
C TRP A 149 3.05 -7.98 -2.56
N LEU A 150 2.06 -8.48 -1.83
CA LEU A 150 1.42 -9.77 -2.09
C LEU A 150 0.69 -9.75 -3.43
N SER A 151 -0.09 -8.70 -3.71
CA SER A 151 -0.80 -8.53 -4.98
C SER A 151 0.17 -8.51 -6.17
N TRP A 152 1.23 -7.70 -6.09
CA TRP A 152 2.29 -7.69 -7.09
C TRP A 152 2.93 -9.08 -7.28
N SER A 153 3.21 -9.79 -6.19
CA SER A 153 3.82 -11.12 -6.23
C SER A 153 2.92 -12.16 -6.89
N ILE A 154 1.61 -12.05 -6.70
CA ILE A 154 0.60 -12.91 -7.32
C ILE A 154 0.46 -12.59 -8.83
N GLY A 155 0.69 -11.34 -9.20
CA GLY A 155 0.54 -10.85 -10.58
C GLY A 155 -0.82 -10.23 -10.87
N THR A 156 -1.61 -9.93 -9.85
CA THR A 156 -2.87 -9.18 -9.99
C THR A 156 -2.55 -7.72 -10.37
N PRO A 157 -3.23 -7.13 -11.36
CA PRO A 157 -3.08 -5.71 -11.66
C PRO A 157 -3.20 -4.87 -10.39
N THR A 158 -2.26 -3.97 -10.15
CA THR A 158 -2.14 -3.27 -8.87
C THR A 158 -2.08 -1.77 -9.05
N ILE A 159 -2.96 -1.05 -8.35
CA ILE A 159 -2.84 0.39 -8.10
C ILE A 159 -2.25 0.58 -6.71
N LEU A 160 -1.13 1.30 -6.64
CA LEU A 160 -0.44 1.62 -5.40
C LEU A 160 -0.51 3.11 -5.12
N ILE A 161 -1.25 3.50 -4.08
CA ILE A 161 -1.39 4.88 -3.64
C ILE A 161 -0.34 5.17 -2.58
N SER A 162 0.57 6.11 -2.84
CA SER A 162 1.67 6.42 -1.91
C SER A 162 2.12 7.87 -2.00
N GLY A 163 2.19 8.55 -0.85
CA GLY A 163 2.91 9.81 -0.68
C GLY A 163 4.06 9.67 0.32
N PHE A 164 4.05 8.60 1.09
CA PHE A 164 4.99 8.28 2.16
C PHE A 164 6.39 7.96 1.64
N SER A 165 6.50 7.20 0.56
CA SER A 165 7.73 6.74 -0.07
C SER A 165 7.90 7.27 -1.48
N TYR A 166 9.13 7.36 -1.97
CA TYR A 166 9.40 7.65 -3.36
C TYR A 166 9.08 6.46 -4.28
N PRO A 167 8.78 6.71 -5.57
CA PRO A 167 8.34 5.68 -6.50
C PRO A 167 9.29 4.49 -6.67
N TYR A 168 10.58 4.66 -6.44
CA TYR A 168 11.56 3.58 -6.56
C TYR A 168 11.62 2.64 -5.34
N THR A 169 10.93 2.98 -4.25
CA THR A 169 11.03 2.25 -2.97
C THR A 169 10.40 0.88 -3.04
N GLU A 170 9.24 0.79 -3.67
CA GLU A 170 8.53 -0.47 -3.87
C GLU A 170 8.74 -1.01 -5.29
N PHE A 171 8.01 -2.05 -5.64
CA PHE A 171 8.03 -2.70 -6.97
C PHE A 171 7.61 -1.75 -8.10
N LYS A 172 8.09 -2.00 -9.32
CA LYS A 172 7.84 -1.14 -10.50
C LYS A 172 6.54 -1.48 -11.24
N ASP A 173 6.20 -2.76 -11.30
CA ASP A 173 5.05 -3.26 -12.06
C ASP A 173 3.74 -2.98 -11.32
N CYS A 174 3.30 -1.70 -11.36
CA CYS A 174 2.04 -1.21 -10.81
C CYS A 174 1.69 0.17 -11.41
N GLU A 175 0.42 0.54 -11.36
CA GLU A 175 0.00 1.93 -11.53
C GLU A 175 0.19 2.67 -10.21
N ARG A 176 1.19 3.53 -10.16
CA ARG A 176 1.52 4.29 -8.95
C ARG A 176 0.85 5.64 -8.94
N ILE A 177 0.08 5.91 -7.89
CA ILE A 177 -0.61 7.18 -7.69
C ILE A 177 0.06 7.94 -6.55
N PHE A 178 0.44 9.16 -6.81
CA PHE A 178 1.02 10.09 -5.84
C PHE A 178 0.48 11.50 -6.09
N THR A 179 0.73 12.41 -5.14
CA THR A 179 0.24 13.77 -5.28
C THR A 179 0.80 14.48 -6.50
N LEU A 180 -0.07 15.20 -7.21
CA LEU A 180 0.32 16.13 -8.28
C LEU A 180 0.48 17.56 -7.76
N ASP A 181 0.22 17.80 -6.48
CA ASP A 181 0.49 19.09 -5.85
C ASP A 181 2.00 19.22 -5.59
N TYR A 182 2.68 20.01 -6.39
CA TYR A 182 4.13 20.24 -6.28
C TYR A 182 4.54 20.95 -4.97
N LYS A 183 3.58 21.54 -4.22
CA LYS A 183 3.82 22.16 -2.92
C LYS A 183 3.72 21.18 -1.77
N ALA A 184 3.10 20.02 -1.98
CA ALA A 184 2.98 19.00 -0.97
C ALA A 184 4.34 18.30 -0.75
N CYS A 185 4.70 18.07 0.51
CA CYS A 185 5.86 17.25 0.83
C CYS A 185 5.59 15.78 0.50
N THR A 186 6.63 15.03 0.13
CA THR A 186 6.54 13.60 -0.19
C THR A 186 7.81 12.86 0.22
N GLY A 187 7.74 11.53 0.30
CA GLY A 187 8.91 10.68 0.44
C GLY A 187 9.61 10.77 1.79
N CYS A 188 8.89 11.04 2.88
CA CYS A 188 9.47 11.14 4.22
C CYS A 188 10.24 9.89 4.62
N PHE A 189 9.72 8.70 4.26
CA PHE A 189 10.39 7.43 4.48
C PHE A 189 11.82 7.35 3.92
N ASN A 190 12.07 7.99 2.79
CA ASN A 190 13.36 8.01 2.14
C ASN A 190 14.28 9.15 2.62
N ARG A 191 13.73 10.14 3.32
CA ARG A 191 14.46 11.36 3.72
C ARG A 191 14.76 11.43 5.20
N LYS A 192 13.85 10.93 6.03
CA LYS A 192 13.90 11.08 7.50
C LYS A 192 14.07 9.73 8.17
N TRP A 193 14.52 9.74 9.39
CA TRP A 193 14.44 8.57 10.25
C TRP A 193 12.98 8.26 10.57
N LEU A 194 12.60 6.98 10.43
CA LEU A 194 11.25 6.50 10.76
C LEU A 194 11.21 6.12 12.24
N ASP A 195 10.31 6.73 12.99
CA ASP A 195 9.93 6.24 14.31
C ASP A 195 8.83 5.18 14.19
N PRO A 196 9.14 3.89 14.39
CA PRO A 196 8.16 2.82 14.26
C PRO A 196 7.12 2.81 15.40
N GLY A 197 7.37 3.54 16.49
CA GLY A 197 6.45 3.70 17.61
C GLY A 197 5.40 4.79 17.39
N ASP A 198 5.64 5.69 16.44
CA ASP A 198 4.73 6.79 16.14
C ASP A 198 3.81 6.43 14.97
N TRP A 199 2.59 6.01 15.27
CA TRP A 199 1.56 5.72 14.25
C TRP A 199 1.19 6.94 13.40
N GLU A 200 1.29 8.13 13.96
CA GLU A 200 1.01 9.41 13.28
C GLU A 200 2.27 10.11 12.80
N TRP A 201 3.33 9.35 12.53
CA TRP A 201 4.62 9.86 12.11
C TRP A 201 4.52 10.71 10.83
N CYS A 202 4.74 12.01 11.01
CA CYS A 202 4.81 13.01 9.93
C CYS A 202 5.89 14.02 10.30
N PRO A 203 7.17 13.71 10.05
CA PRO A 203 8.31 14.40 10.67
C PRO A 203 8.42 15.88 10.34
N ASP A 204 7.84 16.31 9.21
CA ASP A 204 7.91 17.70 8.77
C ASP A 204 6.65 18.50 9.19
N HIS A 205 5.48 17.84 9.37
CA HIS A 205 4.19 18.52 9.51
C HIS A 205 3.24 17.93 10.55
N LYS A 206 3.73 17.06 11.46
CA LYS A 206 2.90 16.54 12.54
C LYS A 206 2.24 17.69 13.32
N ASP A 207 0.97 17.53 13.67
CA ASP A 207 0.16 18.48 14.44
C ASP A 207 0.02 19.89 13.80
N THR A 208 0.22 19.97 12.48
CA THR A 208 -0.04 21.19 11.70
C THR A 208 -1.17 20.96 10.68
N PRO A 209 -1.72 22.02 10.07
CA PRO A 209 -2.70 21.88 8.98
C PRO A 209 -2.18 21.08 7.77
N ARG A 210 -0.86 20.94 7.64
CA ARG A 210 -0.20 20.18 6.58
C ARG A 210 0.05 18.72 6.94
N HIS A 211 -0.39 18.25 8.11
CA HIS A 211 -0.24 16.87 8.55
C HIS A 211 -0.78 15.90 7.52
N PHE A 212 0.05 14.98 7.05
CA PHE A 212 -0.23 14.01 5.98
C PHE A 212 -0.68 14.61 4.63
N GLU A 213 -0.28 15.83 4.31
CA GLU A 213 -0.66 16.45 3.04
C GLU A 213 -0.25 15.63 1.82
N CYS A 214 0.85 14.88 1.91
CA CYS A 214 1.35 14.00 0.84
C CYS A 214 0.32 12.98 0.35
N THR A 215 -0.63 12.59 1.19
CA THR A 215 -1.70 11.66 0.83
C THR A 215 -3.08 12.32 0.78
N LYS A 216 -3.31 13.36 1.57
CA LYS A 216 -4.56 14.15 1.53
C LYS A 216 -4.77 14.84 0.18
N THR A 217 -3.70 15.25 -0.49
CA THR A 217 -3.74 15.95 -1.77
C THR A 217 -3.86 15.05 -2.98
N ILE A 218 -3.74 13.72 -2.82
CA ILE A 218 -4.03 12.76 -3.87
C ILE A 218 -5.54 12.74 -4.12
N LYS A 219 -5.95 13.17 -5.33
CA LYS A 219 -7.36 13.29 -5.71
C LYS A 219 -7.95 11.93 -6.12
N PRO A 220 -9.25 11.65 -5.81
CA PRO A 220 -9.93 10.44 -6.30
C PRO A 220 -9.87 10.28 -7.82
N ASP A 221 -9.97 11.37 -8.58
CA ASP A 221 -9.92 11.34 -10.05
C ASP A 221 -8.63 10.72 -10.60
N GLN A 222 -7.51 10.90 -9.89
CA GLN A 222 -6.24 10.28 -10.27
C GLN A 222 -6.31 8.75 -10.17
N VAL A 223 -6.96 8.25 -9.11
CA VAL A 223 -7.17 6.82 -8.89
C VAL A 223 -8.19 6.27 -9.88
N LEU A 224 -9.29 6.98 -10.12
CA LEU A 224 -10.32 6.60 -11.09
C LEU A 224 -9.76 6.49 -12.51
N LEU A 225 -8.86 7.39 -12.91
CA LEU A 225 -8.19 7.31 -14.21
C LEU A 225 -7.40 5.99 -14.34
N ALA A 226 -6.69 5.59 -13.32
CA ALA A 226 -5.95 4.33 -13.31
C ALA A 226 -6.89 3.10 -13.27
N VAL A 227 -7.98 3.17 -12.51
CA VAL A 227 -9.04 2.15 -12.47
C VAL A 227 -9.61 1.93 -13.88
N ASN A 228 -10.02 3.00 -14.55
CA ASN A 228 -10.60 2.94 -15.88
C ASN A 228 -9.62 2.34 -16.91
N LYS A 229 -8.35 2.74 -16.84
CA LYS A 229 -7.29 2.21 -17.68
C LYS A 229 -7.13 0.69 -17.49
N LEU A 230 -7.03 0.21 -16.25
CA LEU A 230 -6.74 -1.19 -15.96
C LEU A 230 -7.95 -2.11 -16.14
N LEU A 231 -9.16 -1.63 -15.89
CA LEU A 231 -10.41 -2.38 -16.07
C LEU A 231 -11.04 -2.20 -17.45
N ASN A 232 -10.43 -1.38 -18.35
CA ASN A 232 -10.97 -1.04 -19.68
C ASN A 232 -12.40 -0.48 -19.62
N ILE A 233 -12.66 0.41 -18.64
CA ILE A 233 -13.94 1.12 -18.48
C ILE A 233 -13.85 2.43 -19.27
N TYR A 234 -14.70 2.57 -20.31
CA TYR A 234 -14.79 3.73 -21.17
C TYR A 234 -16.15 4.45 -20.99
#